data_0c0e6d9c5468cd4553a777147f66e2bf
#
_entry.id   0c0e6d9c5468cd4553a777147f66e2bf
#
_cell.length_a   1.000
_cell.length_b   1.000
_cell.length_c   1.000
_cell.angle_alpha   90.00
_cell.angle_beta   90.00
_cell.angle_gamma   90.00
#
_symmetry.space_group_name_H-M   'P 1'
#
loop_
_entity.id
_entity.type
_entity.pdbx_description
1 polymer ?
#
loop_
_entity_poly.entity_id
_entity_poly.type
_entity_poly.pdbx_seq_one_letter_code
_entity_poly.pdbx_strand_id
1 'polypeptide(L)'
;MSHPNSKSKTSLATLFPFSMRDLIVTALILFVAVTFCILLQRLDPSAGFATPVFVLTVLLTSRLTTGYFWGLFSAVLGVIAVNFFFTFPYWAFNLTITGYPLSFLTFLSVSVITSALTTKTRQLDKLRMENEKIRMRADLLRSVSHDIRTPLTSIIGSTSAVLDNPDLSQEDRRSLLEDVKQEAQWLIRTVENRLSITRIGSDRTELNKQLEPVEEVLAEAVQKARKRLPDIKFSVEVPAELLMVPMDPILIEQVLSNLIENAVIHGKTTTAIHLRAEKTEDGFAAFSVRDNGQGIPPALLPHLFDYSIRHASPPTGDGKRNMGLGLSVCSAVVKAHGGRLTAHNHPDGAEFIFCLPMPPADPAISTDLSEEETL
;
A
#
# COMPACT_ATOMS: atom_id res chain seq x y z
N MET A 1 39.63 -12.88 0.02
CA MET A 1 39.80 -13.54 1.33
C MET A 1 39.68 -12.48 2.40
N SER A 2 38.60 -12.45 3.12
CA SER A 2 38.40 -12.06 4.52
C SER A 2 36.91 -11.82 4.73
N HIS A 3 36.21 -12.81 5.28
CA HIS A 3 34.87 -12.64 5.81
C HIS A 3 34.94 -11.83 7.10
N PRO A 4 34.17 -10.78 7.27
CA PRO A 4 33.87 -10.26 8.59
C PRO A 4 32.68 -11.04 9.16
N ASN A 5 32.96 -11.91 10.10
CA ASN A 5 32.05 -12.60 10.97
C ASN A 5 31.42 -11.58 11.95
N SER A 6 30.41 -10.84 11.48
CA SER A 6 29.60 -9.96 12.32
C SER A 6 28.56 -10.82 13.04
N LYS A 7 28.97 -11.44 14.16
CA LYS A 7 28.04 -11.86 15.20
C LYS A 7 27.36 -10.60 15.70
N SER A 8 26.13 -10.35 15.24
CA SER A 8 25.28 -9.31 15.82
C SER A 8 25.11 -9.62 17.31
N LYS A 9 25.76 -8.82 18.16
CA LYS A 9 25.47 -8.79 19.58
C LYS A 9 24.01 -8.38 19.70
N THR A 10 23.13 -9.34 19.94
CA THR A 10 21.73 -9.07 20.33
C THR A 10 21.81 -8.25 21.60
N SER A 11 21.57 -6.96 21.49
CA SER A 11 21.57 -6.06 22.64
C SER A 11 20.48 -6.55 23.58
N LEU A 12 20.78 -6.64 24.91
CA LEU A 12 19.78 -6.96 25.94
C LEU A 12 18.52 -6.10 25.81
N ALA A 13 18.65 -4.87 25.35
CA ALA A 13 17.54 -3.96 25.09
C ALA A 13 16.54 -4.48 24.01
N THR A 14 16.97 -5.32 23.08
CA THR A 14 16.05 -5.93 22.07
C THR A 14 15.30 -7.14 22.62
N LEU A 15 15.78 -7.76 23.68
CA LEU A 15 15.13 -8.88 24.36
C LEU A 15 14.08 -8.41 25.39
N PHE A 16 14.24 -7.20 25.94
CA PHE A 16 13.38 -6.63 26.97
C PHE A 16 12.84 -5.24 26.58
N PRO A 17 12.08 -5.11 25.48
CA PRO A 17 11.46 -3.86 25.09
C PRO A 17 10.37 -3.48 26.11
N PHE A 18 10.41 -2.24 26.62
CA PHE A 18 9.34 -1.69 27.46
C PHE A 18 8.37 -0.89 26.59
N SER A 19 7.09 -1.26 26.62
CA SER A 19 6.02 -0.59 25.87
C SER A 19 4.84 -0.31 26.79
N MET A 20 4.29 0.90 26.76
CA MET A 20 3.07 1.27 27.52
C MET A 20 1.87 0.42 27.07
N ARG A 21 1.79 0.06 25.80
CA ARG A 21 0.76 -0.86 25.28
C ARG A 21 0.85 -2.22 25.99
N ASP A 22 2.05 -2.78 26.09
CA ASP A 22 2.26 -4.10 26.67
C ASP A 22 1.98 -4.11 28.19
N LEU A 23 2.27 -2.99 28.86
CA LEU A 23 1.87 -2.78 30.26
C LEU A 23 0.35 -2.83 30.43
N ILE A 24 -0.39 -2.08 29.62
CA ILE A 24 -1.86 -2.04 29.66
C ILE A 24 -2.46 -3.41 29.38
N VAL A 25 -1.96 -4.10 28.32
CA VAL A 25 -2.41 -5.44 27.96
C VAL A 25 -2.16 -6.42 29.10
N THR A 26 -0.97 -6.41 29.71
CA THR A 26 -0.63 -7.28 30.83
C THR A 26 -1.51 -7.02 32.05
N ALA A 27 -1.72 -5.75 32.39
CA ALA A 27 -2.59 -5.36 33.52
C ALA A 27 -4.04 -5.79 33.28
N LEU A 28 -4.56 -5.62 32.07
CA LEU A 28 -5.92 -6.04 31.71
C LEU A 28 -6.10 -7.56 31.83
N ILE A 29 -5.16 -8.34 31.27
CA ILE A 29 -5.23 -9.81 31.32
C ILE A 29 -5.15 -10.30 32.76
N LEU A 30 -4.23 -9.75 33.57
CA LEU A 30 -4.13 -10.11 34.99
C LEU A 30 -5.39 -9.73 35.77
N PHE A 31 -5.97 -8.57 35.51
CA PHE A 31 -7.21 -8.14 36.15
C PHE A 31 -8.37 -9.10 35.83
N VAL A 32 -8.53 -9.47 34.54
CA VAL A 32 -9.55 -10.42 34.11
C VAL A 32 -9.34 -11.79 34.77
N ALA A 33 -8.10 -12.27 34.83
CA ALA A 33 -7.75 -13.55 35.44
C ALA A 33 -8.10 -13.60 36.94
N VAL A 34 -7.71 -12.55 37.67
CA VAL A 34 -8.02 -12.46 39.12
C VAL A 34 -9.51 -12.39 39.36
N THR A 35 -10.24 -11.55 38.60
CA THR A 35 -11.70 -11.44 38.73
C THR A 35 -12.40 -12.78 38.43
N PHE A 36 -11.95 -13.46 37.37
CA PHE A 36 -12.47 -14.77 36.98
C PHE A 36 -12.19 -15.83 38.06
N CYS A 37 -10.99 -15.87 38.63
CA CYS A 37 -10.69 -16.78 39.74
C CYS A 37 -11.53 -16.50 40.99
N ILE A 38 -11.76 -15.24 41.36
CA ILE A 38 -12.61 -14.87 42.49
C ILE A 38 -14.06 -15.35 42.25
N LEU A 39 -14.56 -15.21 41.00
CA LEU A 39 -15.90 -15.69 40.65
C LEU A 39 -16.00 -17.20 40.74
N LEU A 40 -15.03 -17.96 40.22
CA LEU A 40 -14.98 -19.40 40.29
C LEU A 40 -14.89 -19.91 41.73
N GLN A 41 -14.11 -19.27 42.58
CA GLN A 41 -13.94 -19.61 43.98
C GLN A 41 -15.25 -19.46 44.79
N ARG A 42 -16.14 -18.52 44.34
CA ARG A 42 -17.50 -18.41 44.93
C ARG A 42 -18.42 -19.54 44.55
N LEU A 43 -18.21 -20.17 43.39
CA LEU A 43 -19.03 -21.29 42.91
C LEU A 43 -18.58 -22.62 43.53
N ASP A 44 -17.28 -22.85 43.64
CA ASP A 44 -16.69 -24.03 44.25
C ASP A 44 -15.38 -23.69 44.97
N PRO A 45 -15.46 -23.51 46.31
CA PRO A 45 -14.27 -23.18 47.12
C PRO A 45 -13.19 -24.26 47.19
N SER A 46 -13.59 -25.52 46.85
CA SER A 46 -12.68 -26.69 46.98
C SER A 46 -11.85 -26.91 45.68
N ALA A 47 -12.26 -26.36 44.57
CA ALA A 47 -11.63 -26.59 43.29
C ALA A 47 -10.42 -25.65 43.09
N GLY A 48 -9.25 -26.21 42.90
CA GLY A 48 -7.97 -25.48 42.64
C GLY A 48 -7.90 -24.84 41.25
N PHE A 49 -8.88 -24.03 40.85
CA PHE A 49 -8.98 -23.41 39.52
C PHE A 49 -7.91 -22.34 39.25
N ALA A 50 -7.31 -21.76 40.28
CA ALA A 50 -6.39 -20.63 40.13
C ALA A 50 -5.13 -20.96 39.30
N THR A 51 -4.53 -22.12 39.57
CA THR A 51 -3.29 -22.51 38.86
C THR A 51 -3.47 -22.61 37.34
N PRO A 52 -4.45 -23.37 36.79
CA PRO A 52 -4.64 -23.43 35.33
C PRO A 52 -5.04 -22.09 34.71
N VAL A 53 -5.80 -21.25 35.38
CA VAL A 53 -6.16 -19.91 34.89
C VAL A 53 -4.93 -19.02 34.79
N PHE A 54 -4.04 -19.03 35.81
CA PHE A 54 -2.80 -18.24 35.75
C PHE A 54 -1.78 -18.80 34.74
N VAL A 55 -1.75 -20.13 34.49
CA VAL A 55 -0.95 -20.68 33.38
C VAL A 55 -1.42 -20.11 32.06
N LEU A 56 -2.75 -20.08 31.82
CA LEU A 56 -3.33 -19.49 30.62
C LEU A 56 -3.02 -17.97 30.53
N THR A 57 -3.09 -17.27 31.65
CA THR A 57 -2.76 -15.83 31.74
C THR A 57 -1.33 -15.57 31.32
N VAL A 58 -0.36 -16.34 31.81
CA VAL A 58 1.06 -16.24 31.44
C VAL A 58 1.25 -16.53 29.95
N LEU A 59 0.58 -17.54 29.40
CA LEU A 59 0.63 -17.89 27.99
C LEU A 59 0.07 -16.76 27.11
N LEU A 60 -1.10 -16.21 27.45
CA LEU A 60 -1.72 -15.11 26.71
C LEU A 60 -0.85 -13.85 26.77
N THR A 61 -0.33 -13.49 27.94
CA THR A 61 0.56 -12.34 28.11
C THR A 61 1.81 -12.51 27.25
N SER A 62 2.48 -13.65 27.32
CA SER A 62 3.71 -13.94 26.55
C SER A 62 3.45 -13.93 25.03
N ARG A 63 2.24 -14.26 24.57
CA ARG A 63 1.87 -14.24 23.14
C ARG A 63 1.51 -12.85 22.65
N LEU A 64 0.80 -12.05 23.44
CA LEU A 64 0.25 -10.75 23.04
C LEU A 64 1.23 -9.60 23.21
N THR A 65 2.19 -9.73 24.15
CA THR A 65 3.23 -8.72 24.44
C THR A 65 4.51 -8.97 23.62
N THR A 66 5.42 -7.99 23.64
CA THR A 66 6.68 -8.04 22.91
C THR A 66 7.85 -8.42 23.84
N GLY A 67 8.72 -9.35 23.39
CA GLY A 67 9.90 -9.79 24.15
C GLY A 67 9.58 -10.74 25.29
N TYR A 68 10.56 -10.93 26.17
CA TYR A 68 10.45 -11.89 27.28
C TYR A 68 9.99 -11.24 28.59
N PHE A 69 10.12 -9.93 28.74
CA PHE A 69 9.92 -9.22 30.00
C PHE A 69 8.53 -9.43 30.58
N TRP A 70 7.49 -9.13 29.81
CA TRP A 70 6.12 -9.16 30.29
C TRP A 70 5.60 -10.58 30.59
N GLY A 71 6.06 -11.56 29.81
CA GLY A 71 5.77 -12.96 30.07
C GLY A 71 6.39 -13.44 31.41
N LEU A 72 7.67 -13.12 31.63
CA LEU A 72 8.35 -13.45 32.89
C LEU A 72 7.75 -12.71 34.08
N PHE A 73 7.45 -11.43 33.90
CA PHE A 73 6.79 -10.61 34.93
C PHE A 73 5.42 -11.16 35.32
N SER A 74 4.60 -11.54 34.33
CA SER A 74 3.29 -12.16 34.61
C SER A 74 3.41 -13.54 35.27
N ALA A 75 4.45 -14.32 34.97
CA ALA A 75 4.70 -15.58 35.64
C ALA A 75 5.01 -15.39 37.14
N VAL A 76 5.87 -14.44 37.46
CA VAL A 76 6.20 -14.10 38.87
C VAL A 76 4.97 -13.59 39.62
N LEU A 77 4.21 -12.64 39.01
CA LEU A 77 2.99 -12.13 39.62
C LEU A 77 1.91 -13.23 39.72
N GLY A 78 1.82 -14.13 38.80
CA GLY A 78 0.89 -15.26 38.86
C GLY A 78 1.15 -16.19 40.00
N VAL A 79 2.41 -16.53 40.27
CA VAL A 79 2.81 -17.32 41.44
C VAL A 79 2.46 -16.61 42.75
N ILE A 80 2.79 -15.32 42.86
CA ILE A 80 2.47 -14.50 44.03
C ILE A 80 0.94 -14.45 44.22
N ALA A 81 0.18 -14.21 43.16
CA ALA A 81 -1.27 -14.12 43.26
C ALA A 81 -1.92 -15.46 43.67
N VAL A 82 -1.48 -16.59 43.10
CA VAL A 82 -1.98 -17.92 43.49
C VAL A 82 -1.67 -18.23 44.91
N ASN A 83 -0.44 -17.95 45.36
CA ASN A 83 -0.03 -18.21 46.77
C ASN A 83 -0.79 -17.34 47.77
N PHE A 84 -0.89 -16.05 47.53
CA PHE A 84 -1.43 -15.10 48.49
C PHE A 84 -2.95 -15.06 48.53
N PHE A 85 -3.63 -15.12 47.37
CA PHE A 85 -5.08 -14.93 47.32
C PHE A 85 -5.87 -16.24 47.25
N PHE A 86 -5.31 -17.30 46.66
CA PHE A 86 -6.06 -18.51 46.29
C PHE A 86 -5.63 -19.77 47.00
N THR A 87 -4.66 -19.69 47.94
CA THR A 87 -4.21 -20.86 48.72
C THR A 87 -4.40 -20.65 50.23
N PHE A 88 -4.83 -21.69 50.93
CA PHE A 88 -4.97 -21.67 52.39
C PHE A 88 -3.61 -21.73 53.10
N PRO A 89 -3.35 -20.90 54.14
CA PRO A 89 -4.19 -19.84 54.68
C PRO A 89 -4.23 -18.61 53.77
N TYR A 90 -5.45 -18.15 53.40
CA TYR A 90 -5.66 -16.99 52.55
C TYR A 90 -5.02 -15.71 53.20
N TRP A 91 -4.54 -14.79 52.37
CA TRP A 91 -3.93 -13.53 52.76
C TRP A 91 -2.62 -13.70 53.55
N ALA A 92 -1.98 -14.86 53.44
CA ALA A 92 -0.66 -15.11 54.03
C ALA A 92 0.24 -15.83 53.03
N PHE A 93 1.54 -15.51 53.05
CA PHE A 93 2.51 -16.24 52.26
C PHE A 93 2.88 -17.55 52.94
N ASN A 94 2.63 -18.67 52.27
CA ASN A 94 3.03 -19.98 52.76
C ASN A 94 3.98 -20.64 51.75
N LEU A 95 5.26 -20.64 52.06
CA LEU A 95 6.32 -21.22 51.23
C LEU A 95 6.62 -22.70 51.57
N THR A 96 5.95 -23.25 52.58
CA THR A 96 6.23 -24.61 53.07
C THR A 96 5.45 -25.70 52.33
N ILE A 97 4.48 -25.31 51.49
CA ILE A 97 3.69 -26.29 50.72
C ILE A 97 4.51 -26.75 49.55
N THR A 98 4.73 -28.06 49.42
CA THR A 98 5.55 -28.76 48.43
C THR A 98 5.17 -28.52 46.98
N GLY A 99 3.95 -28.02 46.69
CA GLY A 99 3.46 -27.74 45.34
C GLY A 99 3.89 -26.41 44.72
N TYR A 100 4.33 -25.40 45.51
CA TYR A 100 4.71 -24.09 44.97
C TYR A 100 5.96 -24.07 44.09
N PRO A 101 7.05 -24.77 44.44
CA PRO A 101 8.20 -24.83 43.55
C PRO A 101 7.86 -25.39 42.17
N LEU A 102 6.94 -26.37 42.10
CA LEU A 102 6.47 -26.95 40.85
C LEU A 102 5.63 -25.96 40.06
N SER A 103 4.70 -25.25 40.70
CA SER A 103 3.90 -24.20 40.04
C SER A 103 4.77 -23.06 39.51
N PHE A 104 5.77 -22.62 40.27
CA PHE A 104 6.73 -21.61 39.79
C PHE A 104 7.50 -22.10 38.60
N LEU A 105 8.02 -23.34 38.65
CA LEU A 105 8.76 -23.93 37.54
C LEU A 105 7.87 -24.06 36.27
N THR A 106 6.61 -24.47 36.44
CA THR A 106 5.69 -24.58 35.30
C THR A 106 5.37 -23.21 34.68
N PHE A 107 5.09 -22.17 35.47
CA PHE A 107 4.81 -20.81 34.98
C PHE A 107 6.03 -20.22 34.28
N LEU A 108 7.22 -20.39 34.86
CA LEU A 108 8.47 -19.95 34.27
C LEU A 108 8.74 -20.67 32.94
N SER A 109 8.60 -22.00 32.92
CA SER A 109 8.79 -22.81 31.70
C SER A 109 7.82 -22.41 30.58
N VAL A 110 6.53 -22.28 30.90
CA VAL A 110 5.51 -21.84 29.95
C VAL A 110 5.82 -20.44 29.41
N SER A 111 6.21 -19.50 30.29
CA SER A 111 6.59 -18.14 29.89
C SER A 111 7.78 -18.14 28.93
N VAL A 112 8.87 -18.82 29.28
CA VAL A 112 10.10 -18.86 28.48
C VAL A 112 9.85 -19.54 27.13
N ILE A 113 9.20 -20.71 27.12
CA ILE A 113 8.92 -21.46 25.90
C ILE A 113 8.00 -20.65 24.97
N THR A 114 6.90 -20.09 25.49
CA THR A 114 5.95 -19.32 24.69
C THR A 114 6.58 -18.05 24.13
N SER A 115 7.36 -17.31 24.95
CA SER A 115 8.07 -16.12 24.48
C SER A 115 9.10 -16.44 23.42
N ALA A 116 9.86 -17.54 23.59
CA ALA A 116 10.84 -18.00 22.60
C ALA A 116 10.17 -18.38 21.27
N LEU A 117 9.07 -19.16 21.32
CA LEU A 117 8.32 -19.56 20.14
C LEU A 117 7.70 -18.34 19.44
N THR A 118 7.08 -17.44 20.17
CA THR A 118 6.47 -16.22 19.63
C THR A 118 7.51 -15.32 18.95
N THR A 119 8.66 -15.14 19.58
CA THR A 119 9.77 -14.35 19.03
C THR A 119 10.29 -14.98 17.75
N LYS A 120 10.49 -16.30 17.74
CA LYS A 120 10.94 -17.05 16.56
C LYS A 120 9.94 -16.96 15.41
N THR A 121 8.64 -17.10 15.69
CA THR A 121 7.58 -17.01 14.67
C THR A 121 7.57 -15.60 14.06
N ARG A 122 7.63 -14.55 14.86
CA ARG A 122 7.69 -13.16 14.37
C ARG A 122 8.93 -12.89 13.51
N GLN A 123 10.08 -13.45 13.86
CA GLN A 123 11.29 -13.36 13.03
C GLN A 123 11.12 -14.07 11.68
N LEU A 124 10.55 -15.28 11.69
CA LEU A 124 10.26 -16.01 10.45
C LEU A 124 9.28 -15.28 9.56
N ASP A 125 8.25 -14.67 10.12
CA ASP A 125 7.27 -13.89 9.37
C ASP A 125 7.89 -12.64 8.73
N LYS A 126 8.77 -11.93 9.46
CA LYS A 126 9.55 -10.81 8.89
C LYS A 126 10.43 -11.27 7.73
N LEU A 127 11.17 -12.36 7.89
CA LEU A 127 12.02 -12.91 6.83
C LEU A 127 11.21 -13.39 5.62
N ARG A 128 10.02 -13.95 5.84
CA ARG A 128 9.11 -14.32 4.75
C ARG A 128 8.66 -13.09 3.96
N MET A 129 8.21 -12.05 4.65
CA MET A 129 7.82 -10.77 4.01
C MET A 129 8.97 -10.13 3.22
N GLU A 130 10.20 -10.14 3.77
CA GLU A 130 11.38 -9.65 3.06
C GLU A 130 11.70 -10.49 1.82
N ASN A 131 11.65 -11.82 1.94
CA ASN A 131 11.85 -12.72 0.81
C ASN A 131 10.77 -12.56 -0.27
N GLU A 132 9.51 -12.38 0.10
CA GLU A 132 8.42 -12.10 -0.83
C GLU A 132 8.64 -10.77 -1.57
N LYS A 133 9.06 -9.72 -0.86
CA LYS A 133 9.46 -8.43 -1.48
C LYS A 133 10.61 -8.61 -2.49
N ILE A 134 11.64 -9.40 -2.13
CA ILE A 134 12.78 -9.66 -3.02
C ILE A 134 12.35 -10.47 -4.25
N ARG A 135 11.53 -11.51 -4.07
CA ARG A 135 10.99 -12.30 -5.19
C ARG A 135 10.16 -11.44 -6.13
N MET A 136 9.24 -10.65 -5.58
CA MET A 136 8.42 -9.73 -6.36
C MET A 136 9.29 -8.75 -7.19
N ARG A 137 10.36 -8.20 -6.59
CA ARG A 137 11.31 -7.34 -7.32
C ARG A 137 12.03 -8.10 -8.44
N ALA A 138 12.48 -9.33 -8.17
CA ALA A 138 13.15 -10.16 -9.17
C ALA A 138 12.22 -10.52 -10.35
N ASP A 139 10.96 -10.86 -10.06
CA ASP A 139 9.96 -11.17 -11.08
C ASP A 139 9.59 -9.94 -11.91
N LEU A 140 9.49 -8.77 -11.26
CA LEU A 140 9.32 -7.49 -11.96
C LEU A 140 10.49 -7.20 -12.91
N LEU A 141 11.73 -7.35 -12.46
CA LEU A 141 12.92 -7.14 -13.30
C LEU A 141 12.98 -8.12 -14.47
N ARG A 142 12.60 -9.38 -14.25
CA ARG A 142 12.55 -10.39 -15.34
C ARG A 142 11.47 -10.04 -16.37
N SER A 143 10.30 -9.65 -15.94
CA SER A 143 9.22 -9.19 -16.81
C SER A 143 9.64 -7.93 -17.59
N VAL A 144 10.27 -6.94 -16.90
CA VAL A 144 10.82 -5.74 -17.56
C VAL A 144 11.79 -6.11 -18.68
N SER A 145 12.74 -7.01 -18.39
CA SER A 145 13.77 -7.40 -19.36
C SER A 145 13.17 -8.08 -20.58
N HIS A 146 12.15 -8.91 -20.40
CA HIS A 146 11.43 -9.56 -21.50
C HIS A 146 10.68 -8.52 -22.34
N ASP A 147 9.96 -7.61 -21.69
CA ASP A 147 9.11 -6.63 -22.37
C ASP A 147 9.91 -5.53 -23.08
N ILE A 148 11.13 -5.25 -22.65
CA ILE A 148 12.07 -4.38 -23.35
C ILE A 148 12.73 -5.09 -24.55
N ARG A 149 13.06 -6.39 -24.41
CA ARG A 149 13.77 -7.13 -25.46
C ARG A 149 12.95 -7.23 -26.75
N THR A 150 11.65 -7.46 -26.64
CA THR A 150 10.77 -7.66 -27.81
C THR A 150 10.73 -6.45 -28.73
N PRO A 151 10.40 -5.21 -28.28
CA PRO A 151 10.39 -4.04 -29.14
C PRO A 151 11.81 -3.68 -29.62
N LEU A 152 12.84 -3.90 -28.80
CA LEU A 152 14.22 -3.67 -29.22
C LEU A 152 14.62 -4.60 -30.37
N THR A 153 14.19 -5.87 -30.34
CA THR A 153 14.42 -6.80 -31.43
C THR A 153 13.66 -6.37 -32.70
N SER A 154 12.44 -5.86 -32.58
CA SER A 154 11.68 -5.30 -33.69
C SER A 154 12.38 -4.09 -34.29
N ILE A 155 12.83 -3.13 -33.48
CA ILE A 155 13.58 -1.95 -33.90
C ILE A 155 14.83 -2.36 -34.69
N ILE A 156 15.64 -3.29 -34.13
CA ILE A 156 16.85 -3.79 -34.79
C ILE A 156 16.49 -4.46 -36.12
N GLY A 157 15.46 -5.32 -36.14
CA GLY A 157 15.02 -6.03 -37.36
C GLY A 157 14.58 -5.07 -38.46
N SER A 158 13.71 -4.11 -38.15
CA SER A 158 13.23 -3.11 -39.12
C SER A 158 14.36 -2.21 -39.60
N THR A 159 15.28 -1.82 -38.71
CA THR A 159 16.44 -1.00 -39.07
C THR A 159 17.41 -1.78 -39.97
N SER A 160 17.71 -3.06 -39.66
CA SER A 160 18.54 -3.92 -40.49
C SER A 160 17.90 -4.14 -41.87
N ALA A 161 16.58 -4.37 -41.92
CA ALA A 161 15.86 -4.52 -43.18
C ALA A 161 16.01 -3.29 -44.08
N VAL A 162 15.99 -2.09 -43.53
CA VAL A 162 16.20 -0.83 -44.26
C VAL A 162 17.65 -0.68 -44.73
N LEU A 163 18.64 -1.09 -43.90
CA LEU A 163 20.06 -0.94 -44.22
C LEU A 163 20.56 -1.98 -45.24
N ASP A 164 20.06 -3.23 -45.12
CA ASP A 164 20.54 -4.37 -45.94
C ASP A 164 19.84 -4.47 -47.29
N ASN A 165 18.74 -3.73 -47.51
CA ASN A 165 17.99 -3.75 -48.76
C ASN A 165 17.92 -2.35 -49.41
N PRO A 166 18.92 -2.00 -50.23
CA PRO A 166 18.95 -0.71 -50.93
C PRO A 166 17.77 -0.50 -51.93
N ASP A 167 17.24 -1.58 -52.45
CA ASP A 167 16.15 -1.59 -53.47
C ASP A 167 14.75 -1.50 -52.89
N LEU A 168 14.60 -1.32 -51.57
CA LEU A 168 13.28 -1.11 -50.95
C LEU A 168 12.57 0.10 -51.53
N SER A 169 11.28 -0.06 -51.81
CA SER A 169 10.43 1.06 -52.22
C SER A 169 10.45 2.17 -51.15
N GLN A 170 10.22 3.41 -51.56
CA GLN A 170 10.12 4.53 -50.59
C GLN A 170 9.00 4.33 -49.57
N GLU A 171 7.92 3.67 -49.98
CA GLU A 171 6.75 3.38 -49.17
C GLU A 171 7.07 2.32 -48.08
N ASP A 172 7.71 1.21 -48.49
CA ASP A 172 8.15 0.17 -47.55
C ASP A 172 9.21 0.69 -46.56
N ARG A 173 10.17 1.48 -47.05
CA ARG A 173 11.17 2.12 -46.19
C ARG A 173 10.53 3.04 -45.16
N ARG A 174 9.54 3.83 -45.57
CA ARG A 174 8.80 4.73 -44.70
C ARG A 174 8.00 3.95 -43.64
N SER A 175 7.31 2.88 -44.04
CA SER A 175 6.57 2.00 -43.16
C SER A 175 7.47 1.40 -42.06
N LEU A 176 8.63 0.83 -42.45
CA LEU A 176 9.60 0.26 -41.51
C LEU A 176 10.14 1.29 -40.52
N LEU A 177 10.40 2.54 -40.95
CA LEU A 177 10.84 3.61 -40.09
C LEU A 177 9.72 4.13 -39.16
N GLU A 178 8.47 4.10 -39.61
CA GLU A 178 7.32 4.42 -38.76
C GLU A 178 7.15 3.36 -37.67
N ASP A 179 7.34 2.07 -37.99
CA ASP A 179 7.35 0.98 -36.99
C ASP A 179 8.45 1.17 -35.96
N VAL A 180 9.69 1.48 -36.38
CA VAL A 180 10.82 1.79 -35.49
C VAL A 180 10.46 2.95 -34.52
N LYS A 181 9.87 4.01 -35.06
CA LYS A 181 9.44 5.17 -34.25
C LYS A 181 8.38 4.80 -33.24
N GLN A 182 7.38 3.99 -33.64
CA GLN A 182 6.31 3.56 -32.74
C GLN A 182 6.83 2.66 -31.60
N GLU A 183 7.69 1.69 -31.92
CA GLU A 183 8.30 0.81 -30.92
C GLU A 183 9.23 1.57 -29.96
N ALA A 184 10.01 2.55 -30.45
CA ALA A 184 10.83 3.40 -29.60
C ALA A 184 9.99 4.28 -28.67
N GLN A 185 8.91 4.88 -29.15
CA GLN A 185 7.99 5.66 -28.33
C GLN A 185 7.29 4.81 -27.28
N TRP A 186 6.93 3.58 -27.63
CA TRP A 186 6.36 2.62 -26.71
C TRP A 186 7.36 2.25 -25.59
N LEU A 187 8.65 2.04 -25.93
CA LEU A 187 9.71 1.76 -24.97
C LEU A 187 9.88 2.89 -23.95
N ILE A 188 9.91 4.14 -24.42
CA ILE A 188 10.03 5.32 -23.53
C ILE A 188 8.88 5.31 -22.52
N ARG A 189 7.63 5.18 -22.98
CA ARG A 189 6.45 5.13 -22.10
C ARG A 189 6.49 3.98 -21.10
N THR A 190 6.98 2.82 -21.54
CA THR A 190 7.13 1.64 -20.68
C THR A 190 8.12 1.88 -19.55
N VAL A 191 9.26 2.49 -19.84
CA VAL A 191 10.30 2.82 -18.85
C VAL A 191 9.79 3.89 -17.87
N GLU A 192 9.17 4.96 -18.36
CA GLU A 192 8.60 6.03 -17.53
C GLU A 192 7.54 5.49 -16.56
N ASN A 193 6.61 4.68 -17.03
CA ASN A 193 5.56 4.07 -16.21
C ASN A 193 6.13 3.13 -15.13
N ARG A 194 7.22 2.40 -15.42
CA ARG A 194 7.81 1.48 -14.45
C ARG A 194 8.71 2.17 -13.43
N LEU A 195 9.40 3.23 -13.80
CA LEU A 195 10.17 4.05 -12.86
C LEU A 195 9.26 4.67 -11.79
N SER A 196 8.05 5.03 -12.16
CA SER A 196 7.05 5.57 -11.21
C SER A 196 6.59 4.53 -10.18
N ILE A 197 6.38 3.25 -10.57
CA ILE A 197 6.06 2.17 -9.63
C ILE A 197 7.21 1.91 -8.65
N THR A 198 8.46 1.93 -9.14
CA THR A 198 9.62 1.67 -8.27
C THR A 198 9.89 2.82 -7.29
N ARG A 199 9.58 4.05 -7.67
CA ARG A 199 9.63 5.21 -6.76
C ARG A 199 8.61 5.08 -5.62
N ILE A 200 7.39 4.63 -5.90
CA ILE A 200 6.30 4.49 -4.92
C ILE A 200 6.51 3.27 -3.99
N GLY A 201 7.16 2.21 -4.46
CA GLY A 201 7.35 0.95 -3.71
C GLY A 201 8.54 0.90 -2.76
N SER A 202 9.37 1.93 -2.68
CA SER A 202 10.47 2.00 -1.72
C SER A 202 10.01 2.65 -0.41
N ASP A 203 10.10 1.93 0.71
CA ASP A 203 9.78 2.40 2.09
C ASP A 203 10.52 3.71 2.51
N ARG A 204 11.29 4.33 1.61
CA ARG A 204 12.11 5.52 1.88
C ARG A 204 11.88 6.70 0.92
N THR A 205 10.99 6.56 -0.06
CA THR A 205 10.73 7.71 -0.95
C THR A 205 9.50 8.43 -0.41
N GLU A 206 9.73 9.45 0.39
CA GLU A 206 8.72 10.45 0.71
C GLU A 206 8.25 11.07 -0.61
N LEU A 207 6.94 11.02 -0.86
CA LEU A 207 6.33 11.76 -1.96
C LEU A 207 6.64 13.24 -1.76
N ASN A 208 7.13 13.89 -2.79
CA ASN A 208 7.33 15.34 -2.75
C ASN A 208 5.98 16.06 -2.93
N LYS A 209 5.11 15.94 -1.90
CA LYS A 209 3.82 16.62 -1.90
C LYS A 209 4.03 18.10 -1.64
N GLN A 210 3.66 18.89 -2.61
CA GLN A 210 3.58 20.35 -2.51
C GLN A 210 2.13 20.78 -2.64
N LEU A 211 1.80 21.93 -2.12
CA LEU A 211 0.46 22.49 -2.25
C LEU A 211 0.36 23.12 -3.65
N GLU A 212 -0.30 22.43 -4.57
CA GLU A 212 -0.34 22.76 -5.99
C GLU A 212 -1.75 23.22 -6.42
N PRO A 213 -1.84 24.24 -7.28
CA PRO A 213 -3.11 24.64 -7.89
C PRO A 213 -3.60 23.56 -8.87
N VAL A 214 -4.80 23.07 -8.65
CA VAL A 214 -5.41 22.04 -9.50
C VAL A 214 -5.51 22.48 -10.96
N GLU A 215 -5.83 23.75 -11.19
CA GLU A 215 -5.97 24.32 -12.53
C GLU A 215 -4.66 24.18 -13.34
N GLU A 216 -3.52 24.47 -12.73
CA GLU A 216 -2.20 24.37 -13.40
C GLU A 216 -1.89 22.94 -13.80
N VAL A 217 -2.09 21.98 -12.90
CA VAL A 217 -1.84 20.55 -13.17
C VAL A 217 -2.73 20.01 -14.29
N LEU A 218 -4.01 20.37 -14.30
CA LEU A 218 -4.94 20.03 -15.39
C LEU A 218 -4.55 20.69 -16.71
N ALA A 219 -4.18 21.97 -16.67
CA ALA A 219 -3.78 22.71 -17.87
C ALA A 219 -2.52 22.11 -18.50
N GLU A 220 -1.50 21.77 -17.71
CA GLU A 220 -0.29 21.10 -18.21
C GLU A 220 -0.59 19.75 -18.84
N ALA A 221 -1.39 18.90 -18.18
CA ALA A 221 -1.79 17.60 -18.70
C ALA A 221 -2.51 17.73 -20.05
N VAL A 222 -3.46 18.67 -20.15
CA VAL A 222 -4.20 18.93 -21.39
C VAL A 222 -3.32 19.51 -22.49
N GLN A 223 -2.39 20.42 -22.16
CA GLN A 223 -1.45 21.00 -23.13
C GLN A 223 -0.56 19.92 -23.75
N LYS A 224 -0.03 18.99 -22.92
CA LYS A 224 0.75 17.85 -23.40
C LYS A 224 -0.09 16.88 -24.23
N ALA A 225 -1.34 16.62 -23.81
CA ALA A 225 -2.26 15.75 -24.54
C ALA A 225 -2.63 16.33 -25.91
N ARG A 226 -2.94 17.61 -26.02
CA ARG A 226 -3.25 18.28 -27.31
C ARG A 226 -2.15 18.17 -28.34
N LYS A 227 -0.88 18.22 -27.93
CA LYS A 227 0.28 18.05 -28.85
C LYS A 227 0.35 16.64 -29.45
N ARG A 228 -0.11 15.63 -28.70
CA ARG A 228 -0.07 14.21 -29.10
C ARG A 228 -1.34 13.74 -29.81
N LEU A 229 -2.47 14.37 -29.48
CA LEU A 229 -3.82 13.98 -29.89
C LEU A 229 -4.55 15.19 -30.50
N PRO A 230 -4.12 15.70 -31.68
CA PRO A 230 -4.65 16.92 -32.27
C PRO A 230 -6.14 16.81 -32.67
N ASP A 231 -6.62 15.58 -32.94
CA ASP A 231 -7.99 15.32 -33.39
C ASP A 231 -9.00 15.21 -32.23
N ILE A 232 -8.52 15.22 -30.98
CA ILE A 232 -9.39 15.11 -29.80
C ILE A 232 -9.72 16.49 -29.24
N LYS A 233 -10.99 16.71 -28.97
CA LYS A 233 -11.47 17.94 -28.30
C LYS A 233 -11.33 17.80 -26.79
N PHE A 234 -10.59 18.71 -26.18
CA PHE A 234 -10.43 18.76 -24.72
C PHE A 234 -11.22 19.92 -24.13
N SER A 235 -12.01 19.66 -23.08
CA SER A 235 -12.65 20.64 -22.23
C SER A 235 -12.21 20.45 -20.78
N VAL A 236 -12.03 21.55 -20.06
CA VAL A 236 -11.62 21.55 -18.66
C VAL A 236 -12.60 22.35 -17.86
N GLU A 237 -13.05 21.80 -16.75
CA GLU A 237 -13.97 22.45 -15.80
C GLU A 237 -13.30 22.42 -14.41
N VAL A 238 -13.08 23.60 -13.84
CA VAL A 238 -12.51 23.77 -12.49
C VAL A 238 -13.39 24.72 -11.69
N PRO A 239 -13.41 24.66 -10.36
CA PRO A 239 -14.11 25.62 -9.52
C PRO A 239 -13.62 27.06 -9.79
N ALA A 240 -14.50 28.06 -9.59
CA ALA A 240 -14.10 29.46 -9.68
C ALA A 240 -13.15 29.87 -8.54
N GLU A 241 -13.21 29.17 -7.41
CA GLU A 241 -12.30 29.35 -6.29
C GLU A 241 -11.01 28.56 -6.52
N LEU A 242 -9.87 29.16 -6.12
CA LEU A 242 -8.56 28.51 -6.23
C LEU A 242 -8.53 27.23 -5.38
N LEU A 243 -8.40 26.08 -6.03
CA LEU A 243 -8.36 24.78 -5.38
C LEU A 243 -6.90 24.31 -5.25
N MET A 244 -6.38 24.38 -4.01
CA MET A 244 -5.03 23.95 -3.69
C MET A 244 -5.04 22.55 -3.06
N VAL A 245 -4.23 21.63 -3.60
CA VAL A 245 -4.20 20.23 -3.13
C VAL A 245 -2.75 19.78 -2.90
N PRO A 246 -2.44 19.14 -1.75
CA PRO A 246 -1.11 18.61 -1.49
C PRO A 246 -0.86 17.36 -2.36
N MET A 247 -0.05 17.53 -3.42
CA MET A 247 0.26 16.46 -4.36
C MET A 247 1.68 16.57 -4.92
N ASP A 248 2.20 15.47 -5.47
CA ASP A 248 3.37 15.46 -6.33
C ASP A 248 2.88 15.73 -7.77
N PRO A 249 3.15 16.94 -8.32
CA PRO A 249 2.57 17.35 -9.60
C PRO A 249 2.99 16.45 -10.76
N ILE A 250 4.22 15.94 -10.75
CA ILE A 250 4.75 15.06 -11.81
C ILE A 250 3.99 13.72 -11.82
N LEU A 251 3.73 13.16 -10.64
CA LEU A 251 3.02 11.88 -10.52
C LEU A 251 1.53 12.03 -10.86
N ILE A 252 0.90 13.13 -10.44
CA ILE A 252 -0.52 13.36 -10.75
C ILE A 252 -0.71 13.70 -12.23
N GLU A 253 0.20 14.47 -12.84
CA GLU A 253 0.20 14.68 -14.29
C GLU A 253 0.32 13.34 -15.05
N GLN A 254 1.15 12.41 -14.57
CA GLN A 254 1.26 11.07 -15.14
C GLN A 254 -0.03 10.28 -15.01
N VAL A 255 -0.76 10.38 -13.87
CA VAL A 255 -2.10 9.79 -13.72
C VAL A 255 -3.04 10.32 -14.78
N LEU A 256 -3.14 11.65 -14.92
CA LEU A 256 -3.99 12.29 -15.92
C LEU A 256 -3.63 11.87 -17.35
N SER A 257 -2.35 11.87 -17.70
CA SER A 257 -1.87 11.41 -19.01
C SER A 257 -2.25 9.97 -19.30
N ASN A 258 -2.09 9.07 -18.33
CA ASN A 258 -2.48 7.67 -18.47
C ASN A 258 -4.00 7.49 -18.65
N LEU A 259 -4.81 8.26 -17.91
CA LEU A 259 -6.26 8.20 -18.04
C LEU A 259 -6.74 8.75 -19.39
N ILE A 260 -6.14 9.85 -19.87
CA ILE A 260 -6.40 10.42 -21.21
C ILE A 260 -6.02 9.43 -22.32
N GLU A 261 -4.83 8.82 -22.23
CA GLU A 261 -4.41 7.81 -23.22
C GLU A 261 -5.35 6.59 -23.21
N ASN A 262 -5.79 6.13 -22.04
CA ASN A 262 -6.77 5.04 -21.94
C ASN A 262 -8.10 5.40 -22.60
N ALA A 263 -8.60 6.62 -22.41
CA ALA A 263 -9.83 7.10 -23.02
C ALA A 263 -9.79 7.05 -24.55
N VAL A 264 -8.64 7.36 -25.17
CA VAL A 264 -8.48 7.29 -26.63
C VAL A 264 -8.28 5.86 -27.13
N ILE A 265 -7.39 5.11 -26.46
CA ILE A 265 -7.01 3.77 -26.93
C ILE A 265 -8.15 2.77 -26.78
N HIS A 266 -8.84 2.80 -25.63
CA HIS A 266 -9.90 1.86 -25.31
C HIS A 266 -11.29 2.36 -25.69
N GLY A 267 -11.48 3.66 -25.74
CA GLY A 267 -12.74 4.26 -26.22
C GLY A 267 -12.99 4.06 -27.70
N LYS A 268 -11.97 3.79 -28.53
CA LYS A 268 -11.97 3.54 -29.98
C LYS A 268 -12.65 4.62 -30.83
N THR A 269 -13.78 5.14 -30.40
CA THR A 269 -14.58 6.18 -31.03
C THR A 269 -14.49 7.53 -30.36
N THR A 270 -13.57 7.67 -29.40
CA THR A 270 -13.41 8.89 -28.62
C THR A 270 -13.00 10.07 -29.49
N THR A 271 -13.79 11.12 -29.46
CA THR A 271 -13.56 12.39 -30.16
C THR A 271 -13.47 13.58 -29.20
N ALA A 272 -13.94 13.41 -27.96
CA ALA A 272 -13.92 14.43 -26.94
C ALA A 272 -13.58 13.83 -25.57
N ILE A 273 -12.79 14.58 -24.80
CA ILE A 273 -12.42 14.24 -23.40
C ILE A 273 -12.71 15.47 -22.55
N HIS A 274 -13.45 15.27 -21.46
CA HIS A 274 -13.76 16.28 -20.48
C HIS A 274 -13.03 15.98 -19.19
N LEU A 275 -12.22 16.94 -18.72
CA LEU A 275 -11.57 16.89 -17.42
C LEU A 275 -12.30 17.82 -16.46
N ARG A 276 -12.59 17.36 -15.26
CA ARG A 276 -13.21 18.15 -14.23
C ARG A 276 -12.48 17.98 -12.91
N ALA A 277 -12.39 19.06 -12.15
CA ALA A 277 -11.99 18.98 -10.77
C ALA A 277 -13.01 19.73 -9.90
N GLU A 278 -13.28 19.17 -8.71
CA GLU A 278 -14.20 19.76 -7.75
C GLU A 278 -13.80 19.41 -6.32
N LYS A 279 -14.20 20.25 -5.37
CA LYS A 279 -14.08 19.96 -3.95
C LYS A 279 -15.29 19.14 -3.51
N THR A 280 -15.05 18.00 -2.83
CA THR A 280 -16.11 17.18 -2.26
C THR A 280 -16.45 17.62 -0.84
N GLU A 281 -17.66 17.30 -0.37
CA GLU A 281 -18.11 17.58 1.00
C GLU A 281 -17.26 16.85 2.07
N ASP A 282 -16.68 15.71 1.71
CA ASP A 282 -15.84 14.88 2.60
C ASP A 282 -14.39 15.40 2.77
N GLY A 283 -14.05 16.57 2.25
CA GLY A 283 -12.71 17.16 2.36
C GLY A 283 -11.67 16.57 1.39
N PHE A 284 -12.12 16.06 0.24
CA PHE A 284 -11.27 15.62 -0.85
C PHE A 284 -11.41 16.57 -2.06
N ALA A 285 -10.40 16.58 -2.91
CA ALA A 285 -10.49 17.09 -4.27
C ALA A 285 -10.73 15.91 -5.20
N ALA A 286 -11.82 15.92 -5.95
CA ALA A 286 -12.16 14.92 -6.95
C ALA A 286 -11.74 15.41 -8.33
N PHE A 287 -11.01 14.56 -9.05
CA PHE A 287 -10.60 14.77 -10.43
C PHE A 287 -11.32 13.74 -11.29
N SER A 288 -11.97 14.15 -12.36
CA SER A 288 -12.59 13.23 -13.31
C SER A 288 -12.01 13.41 -14.70
N VAL A 289 -11.89 12.29 -15.42
CA VAL A 289 -11.56 12.21 -16.84
C VAL A 289 -12.66 11.40 -17.52
N ARG A 290 -13.49 12.07 -18.29
CA ARG A 290 -14.64 11.51 -18.98
C ARG A 290 -14.44 11.54 -20.48
N ASP A 291 -14.70 10.43 -21.16
CA ASP A 291 -14.65 10.30 -22.62
C ASP A 291 -16.04 10.07 -23.21
N ASN A 292 -16.15 10.25 -24.52
CA ASN A 292 -17.35 9.95 -25.29
C ASN A 292 -17.16 8.70 -26.20
N GLY A 293 -16.39 7.75 -25.75
CA GLY A 293 -16.11 6.50 -26.47
C GLY A 293 -17.15 5.40 -26.22
N GLN A 294 -16.76 4.16 -26.51
CA GLN A 294 -17.67 3.01 -26.36
C GLN A 294 -17.87 2.53 -24.91
N GLY A 295 -17.22 3.16 -23.93
CA GLY A 295 -17.27 2.75 -22.54
C GLY A 295 -16.44 1.51 -22.21
N ILE A 296 -16.54 1.05 -20.96
CA ILE A 296 -15.82 -0.12 -20.42
C ILE A 296 -16.76 -1.32 -20.40
N PRO A 297 -16.36 -2.50 -20.92
CA PRO A 297 -17.17 -3.71 -20.80
C PRO A 297 -17.53 -3.99 -19.33
N PRO A 298 -18.82 -4.24 -19.00
CA PRO A 298 -19.26 -4.43 -17.61
C PRO A 298 -18.51 -5.53 -16.84
N ALA A 299 -18.10 -6.58 -17.54
CA ALA A 299 -17.34 -7.68 -16.95
C ALA A 299 -15.93 -7.27 -16.49
N LEU A 300 -15.36 -6.18 -17.02
CA LEU A 300 -14.02 -5.70 -16.68
C LEU A 300 -14.04 -4.68 -15.53
N LEU A 301 -15.15 -3.97 -15.30
CA LEU A 301 -15.26 -2.91 -14.30
C LEU A 301 -14.81 -3.33 -12.89
N PRO A 302 -15.22 -4.51 -12.35
CA PRO A 302 -14.83 -4.93 -10.99
C PRO A 302 -13.33 -5.20 -10.86
N HIS A 303 -12.66 -5.54 -11.96
CA HIS A 303 -11.27 -5.99 -12.01
C HIS A 303 -10.33 -4.99 -12.69
N LEU A 304 -10.82 -3.79 -12.96
CA LEU A 304 -10.14 -2.81 -13.80
C LEU A 304 -8.76 -2.38 -13.23
N PHE A 305 -8.63 -2.39 -11.91
CA PHE A 305 -7.41 -1.99 -11.19
C PHE A 305 -6.61 -3.17 -10.64
N ASP A 306 -7.05 -4.43 -10.86
CA ASP A 306 -6.37 -5.64 -10.37
C ASP A 306 -5.20 -6.00 -11.27
N TYR A 307 -3.99 -5.97 -10.70
CA TYR A 307 -2.76 -6.29 -11.43
C TYR A 307 -2.68 -7.74 -11.91
N SER A 308 -3.20 -8.69 -11.13
CA SER A 308 -3.03 -10.13 -11.34
C SER A 308 -3.90 -10.73 -12.45
N ILE A 309 -5.07 -10.17 -12.74
CA ILE A 309 -6.05 -10.77 -13.67
C ILE A 309 -5.71 -10.45 -15.12
N ARG A 310 -5.07 -9.31 -15.41
CA ARG A 310 -4.75 -8.88 -16.77
C ARG A 310 -3.59 -9.62 -17.42
N HIS A 311 -2.72 -10.23 -16.64
CA HIS A 311 -1.61 -11.05 -17.18
C HIS A 311 -2.03 -12.47 -17.58
N ALA A 312 -3.23 -12.92 -17.23
CA ALA A 312 -3.73 -14.25 -17.54
C ALA A 312 -4.46 -14.35 -18.90
N SER A 313 -4.76 -13.23 -19.56
CA SER A 313 -5.42 -13.25 -20.86
C SER A 313 -4.40 -13.20 -22.01
N PRO A 314 -4.45 -14.14 -22.96
CA PRO A 314 -3.57 -14.09 -24.13
C PRO A 314 -3.85 -12.81 -24.95
N PRO A 315 -2.83 -12.25 -25.65
CA PRO A 315 -2.99 -11.07 -26.48
C PRO A 315 -3.99 -11.38 -27.59
N THR A 316 -5.16 -10.77 -27.55
CA THR A 316 -6.09 -10.78 -28.67
C THR A 316 -5.47 -10.00 -29.82
N GLY A 317 -5.43 -10.63 -30.97
CA GLY A 317 -4.67 -10.39 -32.19
C GLY A 317 -4.69 -9.04 -32.92
N ASP A 318 -4.98 -7.92 -32.27
CA ASP A 318 -4.80 -6.58 -32.87
C ASP A 318 -3.58 -5.91 -32.25
N GLY A 319 -2.54 -5.72 -33.08
CA GLY A 319 -1.17 -5.33 -32.79
C GLY A 319 -0.89 -4.06 -31.96
N LYS A 320 -1.79 -3.60 -31.11
CA LYS A 320 -1.56 -2.54 -30.12
C LYS A 320 -1.33 -3.16 -28.76
N ARG A 321 -0.06 -3.40 -28.45
CA ARG A 321 0.43 -3.90 -27.15
C ARG A 321 0.18 -2.88 -26.03
N ASN A 322 -1.05 -2.87 -25.50
CA ASN A 322 -1.35 -2.10 -24.29
C ASN A 322 -1.07 -2.96 -23.07
N MET A 323 0.00 -2.66 -22.37
CA MET A 323 0.48 -3.43 -21.22
C MET A 323 -0.40 -3.38 -19.97
N GLY A 324 -1.61 -2.89 -19.98
CA GLY A 324 -2.47 -2.89 -18.77
C GLY A 324 -1.88 -2.25 -17.51
N LEU A 325 -0.65 -1.73 -17.59
CA LEU A 325 0.11 -1.17 -16.46
C LEU A 325 -0.33 0.26 -16.12
N GLY A 326 -0.88 1.01 -17.07
CA GLY A 326 -1.26 2.41 -16.85
C GLY A 326 -2.23 2.59 -15.68
N LEU A 327 -3.30 1.79 -15.62
CA LEU A 327 -4.28 1.89 -14.53
C LEU A 327 -3.77 1.37 -13.18
N SER A 328 -2.89 0.39 -13.16
CA SER A 328 -2.26 -0.06 -11.91
C SER A 328 -1.27 0.98 -11.37
N VAL A 329 -0.55 1.70 -12.26
CA VAL A 329 0.26 2.87 -11.89
C VAL A 329 -0.63 3.97 -11.32
N CYS A 330 -1.72 4.32 -12.00
CA CYS A 330 -2.67 5.32 -11.51
C CYS A 330 -3.18 4.96 -10.11
N SER A 331 -3.61 3.71 -9.91
CA SER A 331 -4.06 3.23 -8.60
C SER A 331 -2.98 3.32 -7.53
N ALA A 332 -1.74 2.95 -7.85
CA ALA A 332 -0.61 3.03 -6.92
C ALA A 332 -0.25 4.48 -6.54
N VAL A 333 -0.20 5.39 -7.54
CA VAL A 333 0.07 6.82 -7.32
C VAL A 333 -1.00 7.44 -6.44
N VAL A 334 -2.28 7.25 -6.79
CA VAL A 334 -3.42 7.82 -6.06
C VAL A 334 -3.45 7.29 -4.62
N LYS A 335 -3.24 5.97 -4.41
CA LYS A 335 -3.15 5.37 -3.06
C LYS A 335 -1.99 5.93 -2.25
N ALA A 336 -0.83 6.14 -2.86
CA ALA A 336 0.34 6.73 -2.19
C ALA A 336 0.06 8.18 -1.75
N HIS A 337 -0.80 8.90 -2.47
CA HIS A 337 -1.29 10.21 -2.06
C HIS A 337 -2.35 10.16 -0.95
N GLY A 338 -2.82 8.97 -0.55
CA GLY A 338 -3.90 8.78 0.42
C GLY A 338 -5.28 8.87 -0.22
N GLY A 339 -5.35 8.78 -1.54
CA GLY A 339 -6.56 8.91 -2.33
C GLY A 339 -7.19 7.57 -2.74
N ARG A 340 -8.24 7.67 -3.56
CA ARG A 340 -8.95 6.53 -4.16
C ARG A 340 -9.19 6.78 -5.65
N LEU A 341 -9.17 5.72 -6.45
CA LEU A 341 -9.44 5.74 -7.89
C LEU A 341 -10.61 4.80 -8.19
N THR A 342 -11.59 5.28 -8.95
CA THR A 342 -12.78 4.55 -9.37
C THR A 342 -13.05 4.78 -10.86
N ALA A 343 -13.85 3.89 -11.47
CA ALA A 343 -14.28 4.05 -12.85
C ALA A 343 -15.73 3.57 -12.99
N HIS A 344 -16.49 4.21 -13.85
CA HIS A 344 -17.85 3.84 -14.20
C HIS A 344 -18.17 4.22 -15.64
N ASN A 345 -19.22 3.61 -16.20
CA ASN A 345 -19.77 4.00 -17.48
C ASN A 345 -20.85 5.05 -17.28
N HIS A 346 -20.97 5.94 -18.26
CA HIS A 346 -22.11 6.82 -18.44
C HIS A 346 -22.69 6.61 -19.86
N PRO A 347 -23.86 7.22 -20.21
CA PRO A 347 -24.53 6.92 -21.48
C PRO A 347 -23.68 7.11 -22.73
N ASP A 348 -22.71 8.01 -22.70
CA ASP A 348 -21.91 8.38 -23.87
C ASP A 348 -20.46 7.84 -23.83
N GLY A 349 -20.03 7.11 -22.78
CA GLY A 349 -18.66 6.62 -22.68
C GLY A 349 -18.26 6.14 -21.29
N ALA A 350 -17.01 6.37 -20.90
CA ALA A 350 -16.48 6.03 -19.58
C ALA A 350 -16.00 7.26 -18.81
N GLU A 351 -15.99 7.14 -17.51
CA GLU A 351 -15.46 8.15 -16.58
C GLU A 351 -14.58 7.51 -15.52
N PHE A 352 -13.38 8.05 -15.36
CA PHE A 352 -12.45 7.71 -14.29
C PHE A 352 -12.42 8.87 -13.30
N ILE A 353 -12.58 8.53 -12.01
CA ILE A 353 -12.56 9.53 -10.93
C ILE A 353 -11.49 9.14 -9.93
N PHE A 354 -10.60 10.07 -9.62
CA PHE A 354 -9.71 9.92 -8.47
C PHE A 354 -9.86 11.08 -7.50
N CYS A 355 -9.74 10.77 -6.21
CA CYS A 355 -9.88 11.75 -5.14
C CYS A 355 -8.56 11.84 -4.36
N LEU A 356 -8.13 13.05 -4.03
CA LEU A 356 -6.96 13.32 -3.19
C LEU A 356 -7.40 14.05 -1.91
N PRO A 357 -6.80 13.74 -0.74
CA PRO A 357 -7.15 14.42 0.49
C PRO A 357 -6.69 15.88 0.45
N MET A 358 -7.56 16.78 0.86
CA MET A 358 -7.24 18.20 1.04
C MET A 358 -6.69 18.45 2.45
N PRO A 359 -5.90 19.51 2.67
CA PRO A 359 -5.56 19.92 4.01
C PRO A 359 -6.83 20.26 4.79
N PRO A 360 -6.87 20.01 6.11
CA PRO A 360 -7.98 20.47 6.92
C PRO A 360 -8.12 21.99 6.73
N ALA A 361 -9.35 22.47 6.58
CA ALA A 361 -9.61 23.89 6.45
C ALA A 361 -9.02 24.59 7.69
N ASP A 362 -8.05 25.47 7.46
CA ASP A 362 -7.44 26.26 8.53
C ASP A 362 -8.51 27.28 8.99
N PRO A 363 -9.00 27.24 10.22
CA PRO A 363 -10.03 28.16 10.69
C PRO A 363 -9.57 29.63 10.75
N ALA A 364 -8.27 29.91 10.48
CA ALA A 364 -7.68 31.24 10.61
C ALA A 364 -7.82 32.15 9.38
N ILE A 365 -8.28 31.65 8.21
CA ILE A 365 -8.37 32.50 6.99
C ILE A 365 -9.77 33.10 6.76
N SER A 366 -10.77 32.72 7.56
CA SER A 366 -12.14 33.22 7.37
C SER A 366 -12.49 34.51 8.11
N THR A 367 -11.53 35.19 8.77
CA THR A 367 -11.85 36.34 9.64
C THR A 367 -11.34 37.70 9.15
N ASP A 368 -10.59 37.77 8.03
CA ASP A 368 -9.93 39.04 7.64
C ASP A 368 -10.53 39.74 6.40
N LEU A 369 -11.68 39.30 5.89
CA LEU A 369 -12.35 39.98 4.76
C LEU A 369 -13.65 40.71 5.11
N SER A 370 -13.97 40.85 6.42
CA SER A 370 -15.21 41.53 6.83
C SER A 370 -15.03 42.89 7.58
N GLU A 371 -13.80 43.43 7.68
CA GLU A 371 -13.54 44.69 8.41
C GLU A 371 -13.04 45.86 7.57
N GLU A 372 -13.04 45.81 6.22
CA GLU A 372 -12.60 46.95 5.37
C GLU A 372 -13.72 47.57 4.52
N GLU A 373 -14.98 47.40 4.89
CA GLU A 373 -16.09 48.19 4.26
C GLU A 373 -16.90 48.95 5.27
N THR A 374 -16.27 49.77 6.12
CA THR A 374 -16.96 50.87 6.81
C THR A 374 -15.92 51.91 7.28
N LEU A 375 -15.54 52.82 6.37
CA LEU A 375 -15.12 54.20 6.71
C LEU A 375 -15.28 55.08 5.48
#